data_c9cb1210560c3223690f427138847a93
#
_entry.id   c9cb1210560c3223690f427138847a93
#
_cell.length_a   1.000
_cell.length_b   1.000
_cell.length_c   1.000
_cell.angle_alpha   90.00
_cell.angle_beta   90.00
_cell.angle_gamma   90.00
#
_symmetry.space_group_name_H-M   'P 1'
#
loop_
_entity.id
_entity.type
_entity.pdbx_description
1 polymer ?
#
loop_
_entity_poly.entity_id
_entity_poly.type
_entity_poly.pdbx_seq_one_letter_code
_entity_poly.pdbx_strand_id
1 'polypeptide(L)'
;MRNIKVAGYGTYIPENFVKFGNQIRHRVVKEDNITQIDMAVEAINKALENAKLEIENIDCIVSTSAVCAQLIPCTAALIHEKIAKGTNIPAMDINTTCTSFISALDIMSYLIEAGRYKRVLIVASEKASIGLNKNQKESYELFADGACAIIFEKSNDKKKGVIYSLQQTWSEGAHSTEIRGGGTLKPSMIFDQEHVSDYLFDMKGKEVLLLAARKLPKFFKTLFKESGLGISDIDMVIPHQASRALELIMKKLGIPKEKYIDIVQDYGNMVSVSVPFTFCKALEAGKVKEGDTIILTGTAAGLTANAVILKI
;
A
#
# COMPACT_ATOMS: atom_id res chain seq x y z
N MET A 1 -22.42 -4.86 4.38
CA MET A 1 -21.11 -5.57 4.27
C MET A 1 -20.92 -5.95 2.81
N ARG A 2 -19.69 -5.84 2.26
CA ARG A 2 -19.34 -6.33 0.92
C ARG A 2 -18.61 -7.65 1.10
N ASN A 3 -19.23 -8.74 0.66
CA ASN A 3 -18.80 -10.10 1.00
C ASN A 3 -17.64 -10.56 0.13
N ILE A 4 -16.43 -10.35 0.63
CA ILE A 4 -15.17 -10.77 0.01
C ILE A 4 -14.29 -11.51 1.02
N LYS A 5 -13.35 -12.28 0.52
CA LYS A 5 -12.30 -12.93 1.32
C LYS A 5 -10.95 -12.88 0.62
N VAL A 6 -9.89 -13.05 1.37
CA VAL A 6 -8.54 -13.30 0.83
C VAL A 6 -8.51 -14.73 0.31
N ALA A 7 -8.19 -14.92 -0.96
CA ALA A 7 -7.99 -16.22 -1.58
C ALA A 7 -6.53 -16.67 -1.54
N GLY A 8 -5.61 -15.70 -1.65
CA GLY A 8 -4.18 -15.94 -1.54
C GLY A 8 -3.39 -14.63 -1.52
N TYR A 9 -2.13 -14.73 -1.12
CA TYR A 9 -1.24 -13.58 -1.01
C TYR A 9 0.22 -13.99 -1.23
N GLY A 10 1.04 -13.02 -1.62
CA GLY A 10 2.47 -13.21 -1.82
C GLY A 10 3.24 -11.92 -1.64
N THR A 11 4.49 -12.02 -1.19
CA THR A 11 5.36 -10.89 -0.94
C THR A 11 6.72 -11.09 -1.60
N TYR A 12 7.35 -9.98 -1.98
CA TYR A 12 8.72 -9.94 -2.46
C TYR A 12 9.51 -8.85 -1.72
N ILE A 13 10.74 -9.17 -1.34
CA ILE A 13 11.72 -8.24 -0.77
C ILE A 13 13.03 -8.46 -1.52
N PRO A 14 13.72 -7.40 -2.00
CA PRO A 14 15.06 -7.53 -2.57
C PRO A 14 16.04 -8.19 -1.60
N GLU A 15 16.95 -9.01 -2.11
CA GLU A 15 17.99 -9.64 -1.30
C GLU A 15 19.02 -8.63 -0.79
N ASN A 16 19.36 -7.65 -1.62
CA ASN A 16 20.29 -6.59 -1.26
C ASN A 16 19.69 -5.62 -0.26
N PHE A 17 20.52 -5.10 0.63
CA PHE A 17 20.12 -4.16 1.66
C PHE A 17 21.20 -3.13 1.97
N VAL A 18 20.75 -2.00 2.54
CA VAL A 18 21.61 -0.96 3.11
C VAL A 18 21.41 -0.93 4.62
N LYS A 19 22.50 -0.79 5.37
CA LYS A 19 22.46 -0.65 6.85
C LYS A 19 22.51 0.82 7.25
N PHE A 20 21.63 1.19 8.18
CA PHE A 20 21.59 2.49 8.83
C PHE A 20 21.60 2.28 10.36
N GLY A 21 22.80 2.21 10.94
CA GLY A 21 22.99 1.77 12.32
C GLY A 21 22.50 0.31 12.48
N ASN A 22 21.56 0.09 13.38
CA ASN A 22 20.96 -1.25 13.60
C ASN A 22 19.77 -1.56 12.67
N GLN A 23 19.44 -0.66 11.74
CA GLN A 23 18.31 -0.85 10.82
C GLN A 23 18.78 -1.35 9.47
N ILE A 24 17.96 -2.20 8.85
CA ILE A 24 18.19 -2.74 7.51
C ILE A 24 17.08 -2.21 6.59
N ARG A 25 17.47 -1.80 5.37
CA ARG A 25 16.54 -1.41 4.31
C ARG A 25 16.84 -2.20 3.06
N HIS A 26 15.95 -3.12 2.74
CA HIS A 26 16.03 -3.88 1.50
C HIS A 26 15.82 -2.94 0.30
N ARG A 27 16.73 -2.97 -0.64
CA ARG A 27 16.71 -2.10 -1.81
C ARG A 27 17.26 -2.82 -3.02
N VAL A 28 16.64 -2.61 -4.15
CA VAL A 28 17.18 -3.03 -5.44
C VAL A 28 18.41 -2.20 -5.75
N VAL A 29 19.53 -2.85 -5.99
CA VAL A 29 20.75 -2.18 -6.49
C VAL A 29 20.78 -2.22 -8.01
N LYS A 30 21.59 -1.33 -8.61
CA LYS A 30 21.60 -1.17 -10.08
C LYS A 30 22.05 -2.46 -10.78
N GLU A 31 22.94 -3.19 -10.16
CA GLU A 31 23.53 -4.44 -10.67
C GLU A 31 22.53 -5.59 -10.73
N ASP A 32 21.46 -5.56 -9.93
CA ASP A 32 20.45 -6.63 -9.90
C ASP A 32 19.61 -6.67 -11.18
N ASN A 33 19.55 -5.56 -11.92
CA ASN A 33 18.74 -5.42 -13.13
C ASN A 33 17.23 -5.72 -12.91
N ILE A 34 16.78 -5.73 -11.64
CA ILE A 34 15.39 -6.02 -11.24
C ILE A 34 14.56 -4.76 -11.41
N THR A 35 13.48 -4.87 -12.15
CA THR A 35 12.51 -3.79 -12.33
C THR A 35 11.40 -3.84 -11.28
N GLN A 36 10.64 -2.74 -11.17
CA GLN A 36 9.40 -2.72 -10.37
C GLN A 36 8.39 -3.79 -10.83
N ILE A 37 8.35 -4.06 -12.15
CA ILE A 37 7.47 -5.08 -12.72
C ILE A 37 7.93 -6.48 -12.32
N ASP A 38 9.23 -6.76 -12.34
CA ASP A 38 9.75 -8.09 -11.94
C ASP A 38 9.44 -8.37 -10.45
N MET A 39 9.57 -7.38 -9.56
CA MET A 39 9.15 -7.51 -8.16
C MET A 39 7.65 -7.81 -8.03
N ALA A 40 6.81 -7.13 -8.83
CA ALA A 40 5.36 -7.39 -8.86
C ALA A 40 5.06 -8.82 -9.29
N VAL A 41 5.71 -9.30 -10.35
CA VAL A 41 5.54 -10.68 -10.89
C VAL A 41 5.89 -11.72 -9.84
N GLU A 42 7.02 -11.55 -9.13
CA GLU A 42 7.42 -12.46 -8.06
C GLU A 42 6.37 -12.53 -6.93
N ALA A 43 5.84 -11.38 -6.51
CA ALA A 43 4.80 -11.35 -5.48
C ALA A 43 3.49 -12.00 -5.99
N ILE A 44 3.14 -11.80 -7.26
CA ILE A 44 1.94 -12.38 -7.88
C ILE A 44 2.06 -13.90 -7.99
N ASN A 45 3.20 -14.42 -8.44
CA ASN A 45 3.41 -15.86 -8.56
C ASN A 45 3.22 -16.55 -7.20
N LYS A 46 3.77 -15.98 -6.14
CA LYS A 46 3.57 -16.48 -4.77
C LYS A 46 2.10 -16.40 -4.33
N ALA A 47 1.38 -15.35 -4.72
CA ALA A 47 -0.04 -15.21 -4.38
C ALA A 47 -0.90 -16.25 -5.10
N LEU A 48 -0.62 -16.54 -6.37
CA LEU A 48 -1.29 -17.58 -7.16
C LEU A 48 -1.00 -18.97 -6.59
N GLU A 49 0.27 -19.27 -6.28
CA GLU A 49 0.68 -20.52 -5.64
C GLU A 49 -0.03 -20.73 -4.29
N ASN A 50 -0.03 -19.69 -3.43
CA ASN A 50 -0.70 -19.72 -2.14
C ASN A 50 -2.22 -19.96 -2.27
N ALA A 51 -2.84 -19.37 -3.30
CA ALA A 51 -4.25 -19.56 -3.62
C ALA A 51 -4.55 -20.89 -4.34
N LYS A 52 -3.53 -21.60 -4.86
CA LYS A 52 -3.67 -22.73 -5.78
C LYS A 52 -4.49 -22.38 -7.02
N LEU A 53 -4.17 -21.23 -7.61
CA LEU A 53 -4.82 -20.67 -8.80
C LEU A 53 -3.81 -20.41 -9.91
N GLU A 54 -4.31 -20.44 -11.15
CA GLU A 54 -3.60 -19.97 -12.33
C GLU A 54 -4.06 -18.56 -12.68
N ILE A 55 -3.28 -17.84 -13.50
CA ILE A 55 -3.61 -16.46 -13.85
C ILE A 55 -4.95 -16.33 -14.60
N GLU A 56 -5.34 -17.34 -15.37
CA GLU A 56 -6.62 -17.41 -16.07
C GLU A 56 -7.84 -17.45 -15.15
N ASN A 57 -7.61 -17.74 -13.85
CA ASN A 57 -8.68 -17.71 -12.85
C ASN A 57 -8.93 -16.29 -12.30
N ILE A 58 -8.14 -15.30 -12.72
CA ILE A 58 -8.25 -13.90 -12.30
C ILE A 58 -9.10 -13.13 -13.30
N ASP A 59 -10.06 -12.36 -12.82
CA ASP A 59 -10.97 -11.57 -13.66
C ASP A 59 -10.52 -10.12 -13.86
N CYS A 60 -9.60 -9.62 -13.01
CA CYS A 60 -9.07 -8.26 -13.12
C CYS A 60 -7.74 -8.14 -12.38
N ILE A 61 -6.76 -7.46 -12.99
CA ILE A 61 -5.47 -7.10 -12.40
C ILE A 61 -5.49 -5.62 -12.05
N VAL A 62 -5.18 -5.28 -10.80
CA VAL A 62 -5.12 -3.88 -10.32
C VAL A 62 -3.75 -3.61 -9.75
N SER A 63 -3.00 -2.69 -10.36
CA SER A 63 -1.76 -2.16 -9.78
C SER A 63 -2.08 -0.98 -8.86
N THR A 64 -1.43 -0.98 -7.70
CA THR A 64 -1.60 0.07 -6.68
C THR A 64 -0.28 0.74 -6.31
N SER A 65 0.69 0.68 -7.21
CA SER A 65 1.97 1.36 -7.05
C SER A 65 1.78 2.87 -7.00
N ALA A 66 2.41 3.54 -6.03
CA ALA A 66 2.33 5.00 -5.88
C ALA A 66 3.09 5.72 -6.99
N VAL A 67 4.23 5.15 -7.38
CA VAL A 67 5.03 5.63 -8.52
C VAL A 67 4.89 4.63 -9.66
N CYS A 68 4.45 5.11 -10.82
CA CYS A 68 4.33 4.26 -12.01
C CYS A 68 5.70 3.83 -12.53
N ALA A 69 5.78 2.63 -13.12
CA ALA A 69 7.00 2.13 -13.74
C ALA A 69 7.44 3.01 -14.92
N GLN A 70 6.46 3.54 -15.67
CA GLN A 70 6.60 4.54 -16.72
C GLN A 70 5.28 5.29 -16.89
N LEU A 71 5.30 6.43 -17.58
CA LEU A 71 4.10 7.27 -17.72
C LEU A 71 2.97 6.61 -18.53
N ILE A 72 3.32 5.93 -19.61
CA ILE A 72 2.41 5.25 -20.55
C ILE A 72 3.11 4.01 -21.10
N PRO A 73 2.44 2.82 -21.11
CA PRO A 73 1.12 2.54 -20.54
C PRO A 73 1.11 2.49 -19.01
N CYS A 74 -0.05 2.26 -18.40
CA CYS A 74 -0.18 2.08 -16.96
C CYS A 74 0.60 0.84 -16.45
N THR A 75 0.98 0.83 -15.18
CA THR A 75 1.80 -0.23 -14.58
C THR A 75 1.11 -1.60 -14.65
N ALA A 76 -0.20 -1.66 -14.46
CA ALA A 76 -0.96 -2.91 -14.56
C ALA A 76 -0.89 -3.54 -15.97
N ALA A 77 -0.83 -2.73 -17.04
CA ALA A 77 -0.68 -3.26 -18.41
C ALA A 77 0.71 -3.90 -18.63
N LEU A 78 1.76 -3.33 -18.02
CA LEU A 78 3.11 -3.91 -18.08
C LEU A 78 3.21 -5.19 -17.26
N ILE A 79 2.53 -5.26 -16.12
CA ILE A 79 2.40 -6.49 -15.33
C ILE A 79 1.65 -7.55 -16.15
N HIS A 80 0.51 -7.17 -16.76
CA HIS A 80 -0.27 -8.07 -17.62
C HIS A 80 0.56 -8.66 -18.76
N GLU A 81 1.42 -7.87 -19.40
CA GLU A 81 2.31 -8.37 -20.46
C GLU A 81 3.19 -9.52 -19.97
N LYS A 82 3.66 -9.46 -18.72
CA LYS A 82 4.56 -10.47 -18.15
C LYS A 82 3.85 -11.75 -17.72
N ILE A 83 2.66 -11.64 -17.14
CA ILE A 83 2.01 -12.78 -16.45
C ILE A 83 0.75 -13.28 -17.12
N ALA A 84 0.10 -12.45 -17.95
CA ALA A 84 -1.21 -12.73 -18.53
C ALA A 84 -1.25 -12.54 -20.05
N LYS A 85 -0.08 -12.59 -20.71
CA LYS A 85 0.05 -12.40 -22.15
C LYS A 85 -0.81 -13.40 -22.92
N GLY A 86 -1.62 -12.88 -23.83
CA GLY A 86 -2.56 -13.68 -24.63
C GLY A 86 -3.93 -13.86 -23.99
N THR A 87 -4.14 -13.39 -22.75
CA THR A 87 -5.45 -13.31 -22.14
C THR A 87 -6.13 -11.97 -22.44
N ASN A 88 -7.44 -11.87 -22.12
CA ASN A 88 -8.20 -10.62 -22.19
C ASN A 88 -8.54 -10.08 -20.80
N ILE A 89 -7.74 -10.40 -19.78
CA ILE A 89 -7.96 -9.94 -18.40
C ILE A 89 -7.80 -8.42 -18.35
N PRO A 90 -8.82 -7.65 -17.92
CA PRO A 90 -8.68 -6.21 -17.75
C PRO A 90 -7.61 -5.87 -16.71
N ALA A 91 -6.79 -4.84 -17.01
CA ALA A 91 -5.72 -4.37 -16.16
C ALA A 91 -5.79 -2.85 -16.02
N MET A 92 -5.69 -2.33 -14.79
CA MET A 92 -5.78 -0.89 -14.47
C MET A 92 -4.97 -0.52 -13.25
N ASP A 93 -4.56 0.76 -13.18
CA ASP A 93 -3.94 1.33 -11.98
C ASP A 93 -5.00 2.07 -11.15
N ILE A 94 -4.91 1.92 -9.81
CA ILE A 94 -5.63 2.74 -8.83
C ILE A 94 -4.57 3.39 -7.93
N ASN A 95 -4.51 4.72 -7.93
CA ASN A 95 -3.46 5.46 -7.25
C ASN A 95 -4.01 6.54 -6.30
N THR A 96 -3.75 6.35 -5.02
CA THR A 96 -3.85 7.34 -3.93
C THR A 96 -2.55 7.34 -3.13
N THR A 97 -1.41 7.22 -3.81
CA THR A 97 -0.05 7.13 -3.27
C THR A 97 0.09 6.00 -2.23
N CYS A 98 0.58 6.28 -1.02
CA CYS A 98 0.83 5.25 0.00
C CYS A 98 -0.41 4.44 0.42
N THR A 99 -1.63 4.94 0.17
CA THR A 99 -2.89 4.26 0.51
C THR A 99 -3.59 3.62 -0.70
N SER A 100 -2.92 3.54 -1.85
CA SER A 100 -3.49 3.00 -3.10
C SER A 100 -4.10 1.62 -2.93
N PHE A 101 -3.44 0.73 -2.18
CA PHE A 101 -3.96 -0.61 -1.91
C PHE A 101 -5.31 -0.58 -1.16
N ILE A 102 -5.45 0.31 -0.16
CA ILE A 102 -6.67 0.45 0.62
C ILE A 102 -7.81 0.99 -0.27
N SER A 103 -7.52 1.97 -1.12
CA SER A 103 -8.48 2.51 -2.10
C SER A 103 -8.91 1.46 -3.10
N ALA A 104 -7.96 0.65 -3.61
CA ALA A 104 -8.27 -0.42 -4.55
C ALA A 104 -9.14 -1.50 -3.89
N LEU A 105 -8.83 -1.91 -2.66
CA LEU A 105 -9.64 -2.86 -1.92
C LEU A 105 -11.07 -2.34 -1.73
N ASP A 106 -11.22 -1.07 -1.34
CA ASP A 106 -12.53 -0.44 -1.19
C ASP A 106 -13.33 -0.49 -2.50
N ILE A 107 -12.76 0.03 -3.60
CA ILE A 107 -13.42 0.12 -4.92
C ILE A 107 -13.73 -1.28 -5.46
N MET A 108 -12.73 -2.18 -5.48
CA MET A 108 -12.89 -3.50 -6.08
C MET A 108 -13.84 -4.40 -5.27
N SER A 109 -13.97 -4.20 -3.96
CA SER A 109 -14.94 -4.92 -3.16
C SER A 109 -16.40 -4.65 -3.58
N TYR A 110 -16.72 -3.45 -4.06
CA TYR A 110 -18.03 -3.15 -4.65
C TYR A 110 -18.24 -3.90 -5.98
N LEU A 111 -17.22 -3.98 -6.81
CA LEU A 111 -17.29 -4.67 -8.10
C LEU A 111 -17.39 -6.18 -7.93
N ILE A 112 -16.70 -6.74 -6.92
CA ILE A 112 -16.84 -8.16 -6.55
C ILE A 112 -18.25 -8.42 -5.99
N GLU A 113 -18.73 -7.59 -5.07
CA GLU A 113 -20.08 -7.75 -4.48
C GLU A 113 -21.17 -7.66 -5.54
N ALA A 114 -21.05 -6.71 -6.49
CA ALA A 114 -21.98 -6.56 -7.62
C ALA A 114 -21.88 -7.70 -8.65
N GLY A 115 -20.93 -8.63 -8.52
CA GLY A 115 -20.75 -9.76 -9.43
C GLY A 115 -20.08 -9.38 -10.77
N ARG A 116 -19.48 -8.17 -10.88
CA ARG A 116 -18.70 -7.80 -12.07
C ARG A 116 -17.45 -8.67 -12.21
N TYR A 117 -16.78 -8.94 -11.09
CA TYR A 117 -15.61 -9.80 -10.98
C TYR A 117 -15.83 -10.83 -9.87
N LYS A 118 -15.36 -12.05 -10.10
CA LYS A 118 -15.33 -13.10 -9.08
C LYS A 118 -14.05 -13.03 -8.27
N ARG A 119 -12.91 -12.80 -8.96
CA ARG A 119 -11.57 -12.71 -8.37
C ARG A 119 -10.81 -11.52 -8.91
N VAL A 120 -10.24 -10.73 -8.03
CA VAL A 120 -9.41 -9.57 -8.35
C VAL A 120 -8.05 -9.74 -7.71
N LEU A 121 -7.01 -9.61 -8.52
CA LEU A 121 -5.63 -9.54 -8.09
C LEU A 121 -5.25 -8.07 -7.87
N ILE A 122 -4.92 -7.69 -6.64
CA ILE A 122 -4.42 -6.35 -6.30
C ILE A 122 -2.94 -6.47 -5.96
N VAL A 123 -2.09 -5.76 -6.68
CA VAL A 123 -0.63 -5.77 -6.50
C VAL A 123 -0.09 -4.37 -6.28
N ALA A 124 0.76 -4.22 -5.26
CA ALA A 124 1.59 -3.05 -5.01
C ALA A 124 3.06 -3.43 -5.23
N SER A 125 3.82 -2.61 -5.93
CA SER A 125 5.26 -2.79 -6.12
C SER A 125 5.95 -1.44 -6.17
N GLU A 126 6.96 -1.25 -5.32
CA GLU A 126 7.67 0.02 -5.20
C GLU A 126 9.18 -0.17 -5.26
N LYS A 127 9.83 0.52 -6.17
CA LYS A 127 11.26 0.74 -6.21
C LYS A 127 11.56 2.15 -5.71
N ALA A 128 11.10 2.43 -4.48
CA ALA A 128 11.09 3.78 -3.89
C ALA A 128 12.50 4.35 -3.71
N SER A 129 13.49 3.48 -3.48
CA SER A 129 14.88 3.88 -3.20
C SER A 129 15.54 4.65 -4.34
N ILE A 130 15.10 4.46 -5.59
CA ILE A 130 15.68 5.13 -6.77
C ILE A 130 15.42 6.63 -6.80
N GLY A 131 14.29 7.08 -6.24
CA GLY A 131 13.85 8.48 -6.25
C GLY A 131 14.19 9.25 -4.96
N LEU A 132 14.98 8.69 -4.04
CA LEU A 132 15.23 9.33 -2.75
C LEU A 132 16.27 10.46 -2.84
N ASN A 133 15.98 11.56 -2.14
CA ASN A 133 16.92 12.65 -1.94
C ASN A 133 17.90 12.31 -0.80
N LYS A 134 19.17 12.10 -1.13
CA LYS A 134 20.23 11.78 -0.16
C LYS A 134 20.46 12.89 0.87
N ASN A 135 20.07 14.13 0.54
CA ASN A 135 20.18 15.27 1.46
C ASN A 135 19.05 15.30 2.52
N GLN A 136 17.99 14.51 2.32
CA GLN A 136 16.91 14.33 3.29
C GLN A 136 17.13 13.04 4.07
N LYS A 137 18.02 13.07 5.05
CA LYS A 137 18.44 11.91 5.82
C LYS A 137 17.29 11.08 6.38
N GLU A 138 16.25 11.73 6.91
CA GLU A 138 15.10 11.04 7.53
C GLU A 138 14.40 10.11 6.52
N SER A 139 13.99 10.61 5.36
CA SER A 139 13.37 9.80 4.32
C SER A 139 14.36 8.84 3.67
N TYR A 140 15.61 9.29 3.45
CA TYR A 140 16.64 8.42 2.86
C TYR A 140 16.92 7.17 3.69
N GLU A 141 16.95 7.25 5.03
CA GLU A 141 17.18 6.10 5.91
C GLU A 141 15.91 5.28 6.19
N LEU A 142 14.73 5.82 5.86
CA LEU A 142 13.45 5.20 6.19
C LEU A 142 12.95 4.26 5.10
N PHE A 143 13.07 4.65 3.81
CA PHE A 143 12.41 3.97 2.70
C PHE A 143 13.14 2.70 2.27
N ALA A 144 12.34 1.71 1.86
CA ALA A 144 12.77 0.41 1.33
C ALA A 144 11.96 0.06 0.07
N ASP A 145 12.42 -0.95 -0.66
CA ASP A 145 11.77 -1.50 -1.86
C ASP A 145 11.07 -2.81 -1.55
N GLY A 146 10.07 -3.16 -2.34
CA GLY A 146 9.38 -4.44 -2.23
C GLY A 146 8.11 -4.51 -3.06
N ALA A 147 7.46 -5.66 -3.00
CA ALA A 147 6.16 -5.88 -3.62
C ALA A 147 5.27 -6.80 -2.77
N CYS A 148 3.97 -6.62 -2.94
CA CYS A 148 2.96 -7.47 -2.31
C CYS A 148 1.76 -7.61 -3.25
N ALA A 149 1.26 -8.84 -3.39
CA ALA A 149 0.07 -9.15 -4.17
C ALA A 149 -0.94 -9.90 -3.29
N ILE A 150 -2.21 -9.53 -3.38
CA ILE A 150 -3.31 -10.21 -2.68
C ILE A 150 -4.44 -10.46 -3.66
N ILE A 151 -4.96 -11.69 -3.66
CA ILE A 151 -6.12 -12.09 -4.44
C ILE A 151 -7.34 -12.03 -3.52
N PHE A 152 -8.31 -11.20 -3.90
CA PHE A 152 -9.63 -11.15 -3.25
C PHE A 152 -10.66 -11.82 -4.13
N GLU A 153 -11.54 -12.60 -3.50
CA GLU A 153 -12.66 -13.22 -4.21
C GLU A 153 -13.96 -13.04 -3.45
N LYS A 154 -15.09 -13.25 -4.15
CA LYS A 154 -16.41 -13.24 -3.54
C LYS A 154 -16.50 -14.30 -2.44
N SER A 155 -16.97 -13.91 -1.26
CA SER A 155 -17.27 -14.83 -0.16
C SER A 155 -18.73 -15.24 -0.18
N ASN A 156 -18.99 -16.55 0.02
CA ASN A 156 -20.33 -17.06 0.28
C ASN A 156 -20.73 -16.89 1.75
N ASP A 157 -19.75 -16.68 2.64
CA ASP A 157 -20.01 -16.37 4.04
C ASP A 157 -20.36 -14.88 4.18
N LYS A 158 -21.60 -14.61 4.52
CA LYS A 158 -22.13 -13.26 4.73
C LYS A 158 -21.54 -12.52 5.94
N LYS A 159 -20.73 -13.21 6.75
CA LYS A 159 -20.05 -12.64 7.91
C LYS A 159 -18.64 -12.15 7.58
N LYS A 160 -18.09 -12.45 6.38
CA LYS A 160 -16.76 -12.07 5.93
C LYS A 160 -16.83 -10.95 4.91
N GLY A 161 -15.88 -10.01 4.99
CA GLY A 161 -15.74 -8.96 3.99
C GLY A 161 -15.59 -7.57 4.57
N VAL A 162 -15.72 -6.58 3.71
CA VAL A 162 -15.60 -5.16 4.09
C VAL A 162 -16.87 -4.71 4.80
N ILE A 163 -16.71 -4.34 6.08
CA ILE A 163 -17.79 -3.81 6.91
C ILE A 163 -18.05 -2.36 6.55
N TYR A 164 -16.99 -1.55 6.56
CA TYR A 164 -17.05 -0.11 6.29
C TYR A 164 -15.75 0.40 5.73
N SER A 165 -15.79 1.51 5.02
CA SER A 165 -14.60 2.19 4.49
C SER A 165 -14.78 3.71 4.57
N LEU A 166 -13.69 4.43 4.77
CA LEU A 166 -13.67 5.88 4.82
C LEU A 166 -12.39 6.41 4.17
N GLN A 167 -12.54 7.41 3.30
CA GLN A 167 -11.43 8.16 2.72
C GLN A 167 -11.69 9.66 2.87
N GLN A 168 -10.67 10.43 3.25
CA GLN A 168 -10.72 11.88 3.32
C GLN A 168 -9.41 12.48 2.84
N THR A 169 -9.49 13.61 2.14
CA THR A 169 -8.32 14.37 1.65
C THR A 169 -8.36 15.80 2.20
N TRP A 170 -7.21 16.29 2.64
CA TRP A 170 -7.00 17.65 3.15
C TRP A 170 -5.91 18.33 2.32
N SER A 171 -6.33 19.18 1.37
CA SER A 171 -5.44 19.81 0.38
C SER A 171 -4.41 20.77 0.98
N GLU A 172 -4.58 21.20 2.24
CA GLU A 172 -3.54 21.93 2.96
C GLU A 172 -2.22 21.17 3.11
N GLY A 173 -2.23 19.86 2.89
CA GLY A 173 -1.03 18.99 2.89
C GLY A 173 -0.52 18.64 1.50
N ALA A 174 -1.07 19.21 0.41
CA ALA A 174 -0.75 18.79 -0.96
C ALA A 174 0.74 18.88 -1.31
N HIS A 175 1.45 19.89 -0.79
CA HIS A 175 2.86 20.13 -1.04
C HIS A 175 3.78 19.79 0.14
N SER A 176 3.28 19.00 1.11
CA SER A 176 4.10 18.54 2.24
C SER A 176 4.86 17.26 1.94
N THR A 177 4.48 16.54 0.87
CA THR A 177 5.19 15.35 0.36
C THR A 177 4.94 15.25 -1.13
N GLU A 178 6.00 15.35 -1.95
CA GLU A 178 5.86 15.40 -3.40
C GLU A 178 7.11 14.92 -4.16
N ILE A 179 6.92 14.53 -5.42
CA ILE A 179 7.93 14.50 -6.48
C ILE A 179 7.35 15.37 -7.59
N ARG A 180 7.94 16.51 -7.87
CA ARG A 180 7.42 17.51 -8.81
C ARG A 180 7.68 17.16 -10.27
N GLY A 181 8.80 16.48 -10.52
CA GLY A 181 9.27 16.13 -11.85
C GLY A 181 8.72 14.81 -12.38
N GLY A 182 8.78 14.63 -13.69
CA GLY A 182 8.34 13.42 -14.40
C GLY A 182 6.92 13.47 -14.96
N GLY A 183 6.05 14.35 -14.41
CA GLY A 183 4.70 14.58 -14.94
C GLY A 183 4.63 15.80 -15.87
N THR A 184 3.40 16.27 -16.18
CA THR A 184 3.18 17.40 -17.07
C THR A 184 3.58 18.75 -16.46
N LEU A 185 3.62 18.86 -15.13
CA LEU A 185 4.06 20.08 -14.45
C LEU A 185 5.55 20.36 -14.71
N LYS A 186 6.39 19.34 -14.61
CA LYS A 186 7.83 19.37 -14.91
C LYS A 186 8.18 18.11 -15.70
N PRO A 187 7.97 18.12 -17.02
CA PRO A 187 8.22 16.96 -17.86
C PRO A 187 9.72 16.60 -17.92
N SER A 188 10.00 15.31 -18.07
CA SER A 188 11.39 14.81 -18.09
C SER A 188 12.26 15.41 -19.20
N MET A 189 11.65 15.86 -20.30
CA MET A 189 12.38 16.50 -21.42
C MET A 189 13.02 17.85 -21.06
N ILE A 190 12.57 18.50 -19.96
CA ILE A 190 13.16 19.74 -19.46
C ILE A 190 14.06 19.52 -18.24
N PHE A 191 14.43 18.24 -17.97
CA PHE A 191 15.34 17.92 -16.88
C PHE A 191 16.70 18.60 -17.08
N ASP A 192 17.20 19.23 -16.03
CA ASP A 192 18.57 19.69 -15.92
C ASP A 192 19.15 19.37 -14.52
N GLN A 193 20.48 19.38 -14.41
CA GLN A 193 21.19 19.03 -13.18
C GLN A 193 21.00 20.07 -12.05
N GLU A 194 20.73 21.33 -12.38
CA GLU A 194 20.54 22.39 -11.40
C GLU A 194 19.21 22.21 -10.66
N HIS A 195 18.23 21.59 -11.32
CA HIS A 195 16.88 21.34 -10.79
C HIS A 195 16.61 19.85 -10.47
N VAL A 196 17.65 19.04 -10.28
CA VAL A 196 17.53 17.60 -9.97
C VAL A 196 16.61 17.34 -8.75
N SER A 197 16.56 18.25 -7.79
CA SER A 197 15.71 18.14 -6.59
C SER A 197 14.22 18.04 -6.90
N ASP A 198 13.76 18.54 -8.05
CA ASP A 198 12.36 18.43 -8.45
C ASP A 198 11.96 17.00 -8.82
N TYR A 199 12.93 16.19 -9.23
CA TYR A 199 12.75 14.80 -9.63
C TYR A 199 13.04 13.81 -8.49
N LEU A 200 13.33 14.31 -7.30
CA LEU A 200 13.57 13.51 -6.11
C LEU A 200 12.41 13.66 -5.12
N PHE A 201 12.23 12.65 -4.31
CA PHE A 201 11.26 12.65 -3.21
C PHE A 201 11.59 13.76 -2.21
N ASP A 202 10.61 14.62 -1.96
CA ASP A 202 10.68 15.74 -1.04
C ASP A 202 9.58 15.60 0.04
N MET A 203 9.98 15.54 1.31
CA MET A 203 9.05 15.39 2.43
C MET A 203 9.36 16.37 3.56
N LYS A 204 8.38 17.17 3.91
CA LYS A 204 8.39 18.02 5.12
C LYS A 204 7.83 17.24 6.30
N GLY A 205 8.59 16.26 6.80
CA GLY A 205 8.13 15.25 7.77
C GLY A 205 7.43 15.82 8.98
N LYS A 206 7.94 16.94 9.56
CA LYS A 206 7.30 17.62 10.70
C LYS A 206 5.91 18.17 10.34
N GLU A 207 5.73 18.78 9.18
CA GLU A 207 4.44 19.31 8.73
C GLU A 207 3.43 18.18 8.53
N VAL A 208 3.84 17.10 7.86
CA VAL A 208 3.02 15.89 7.66
C VAL A 208 2.56 15.31 8.99
N LEU A 209 3.50 15.14 9.95
CA LEU A 209 3.19 14.59 11.27
C LEU A 209 2.19 15.45 12.03
N LEU A 210 2.40 16.79 12.06
CA LEU A 210 1.50 17.72 12.74
C LEU A 210 0.10 17.73 12.12
N LEU A 211 0.02 17.71 10.78
CA LEU A 211 -1.25 17.67 10.07
C LEU A 211 -1.98 16.34 10.34
N ALA A 212 -1.30 15.21 10.24
CA ALA A 212 -1.86 13.90 10.55
C ALA A 212 -2.36 13.85 12.02
N ALA A 213 -1.55 14.30 12.97
CA ALA A 213 -1.91 14.34 14.38
C ALA A 213 -3.14 15.22 14.69
N ARG A 214 -3.42 16.22 13.85
CA ARG A 214 -4.60 17.09 13.96
C ARG A 214 -5.84 16.46 13.30
N LYS A 215 -5.68 15.80 12.15
CA LYS A 215 -6.80 15.31 11.32
C LYS A 215 -7.27 13.92 11.71
N LEU A 216 -6.34 12.99 12.00
CA LEU A 216 -6.67 11.59 12.23
C LEU A 216 -7.62 11.33 13.40
N PRO A 217 -7.60 12.04 14.54
CA PRO A 217 -8.56 11.80 15.61
C PRO A 217 -10.02 11.99 15.17
N LYS A 218 -10.29 13.02 14.34
CA LYS A 218 -11.63 13.24 13.78
C LYS A 218 -11.98 12.19 12.73
N PHE A 219 -11.02 11.80 11.91
CA PHE A 219 -11.19 10.74 10.91
C PHE A 219 -11.59 9.42 11.57
N PHE A 220 -10.87 8.96 12.59
CA PHE A 220 -11.18 7.73 13.32
C PHE A 220 -12.50 7.82 14.09
N LYS A 221 -12.81 8.99 14.68
CA LYS A 221 -14.11 9.22 15.31
C LYS A 221 -15.25 9.06 14.29
N THR A 222 -15.08 9.56 13.08
CA THR A 222 -16.08 9.39 11.99
C THR A 222 -16.15 7.92 11.57
N LEU A 223 -15.00 7.25 11.37
CA LEU A 223 -14.92 5.83 10.99
C LEU A 223 -15.73 4.95 11.96
N PHE A 224 -15.50 5.11 13.26
CA PHE A 224 -16.18 4.32 14.29
C PHE A 224 -17.66 4.68 14.40
N LYS A 225 -18.01 5.98 14.34
CA LYS A 225 -19.41 6.41 14.39
C LYS A 225 -20.22 5.83 13.23
N GLU A 226 -19.69 5.93 12.00
CA GLU A 226 -20.44 5.52 10.79
C GLU A 226 -20.46 3.99 10.60
N SER A 227 -19.43 3.29 11.08
CA SER A 227 -19.39 1.82 11.06
C SER A 227 -20.25 1.18 12.16
N GLY A 228 -20.61 1.94 13.21
CA GLY A 228 -21.27 1.41 14.40
C GLY A 228 -20.37 0.56 15.30
N LEU A 229 -19.03 0.59 15.06
CA LEU A 229 -18.05 -0.17 15.83
C LEU A 229 -17.23 0.77 16.73
N GLY A 230 -16.56 0.19 17.72
CA GLY A 230 -15.57 0.84 18.55
C GLY A 230 -14.21 0.15 18.47
N ILE A 231 -13.17 0.74 19.08
CA ILE A 231 -11.84 0.12 19.12
C ILE A 231 -11.83 -1.23 19.87
N SER A 232 -12.77 -1.46 20.75
CA SER A 232 -12.97 -2.75 21.44
C SER A 232 -13.34 -3.87 20.47
N ASP A 233 -14.08 -3.54 19.39
CA ASP A 233 -14.57 -4.49 18.39
C ASP A 233 -13.50 -4.81 17.32
N ILE A 234 -12.35 -4.12 17.38
CA ILE A 234 -11.23 -4.32 16.46
C ILE A 234 -10.18 -5.22 17.11
N ASP A 235 -9.88 -6.32 16.45
CA ASP A 235 -8.85 -7.26 16.88
C ASP A 235 -7.44 -6.76 16.52
N MET A 236 -7.26 -6.20 15.31
CA MET A 236 -5.95 -5.71 14.86
C MET A 236 -6.06 -4.51 13.92
N VAL A 237 -5.15 -3.56 14.08
CA VAL A 237 -4.94 -2.44 13.16
C VAL A 237 -3.66 -2.67 12.37
N ILE A 238 -3.74 -2.58 11.05
CA ILE A 238 -2.63 -2.70 10.10
C ILE A 238 -2.38 -1.30 9.52
N PRO A 239 -1.52 -0.49 10.15
CA PRO A 239 -1.26 0.86 9.70
C PRO A 239 -0.19 0.90 8.60
N HIS A 240 -0.25 1.93 7.75
CA HIS A 240 0.88 2.29 6.90
C HIS A 240 2.11 2.57 7.77
N GLN A 241 3.26 2.01 7.37
CA GLN A 241 4.55 2.12 8.06
C GLN A 241 5.24 3.45 7.69
N ALA A 242 4.57 4.58 7.97
CA ALA A 242 4.92 5.89 7.44
C ALA A 242 6.20 6.47 8.02
N SER A 243 6.47 6.24 9.30
CA SER A 243 7.66 6.76 10.01
C SER A 243 7.84 6.10 11.37
N ARG A 244 8.98 6.40 12.02
CA ARG A 244 9.26 5.99 13.42
C ARG A 244 8.29 6.62 14.43
N ALA A 245 7.50 7.61 14.02
CA ALA A 245 6.48 8.26 14.86
C ALA A 245 5.15 7.50 14.90
N LEU A 246 5.06 6.30 14.29
CA LEU A 246 3.84 5.49 14.26
C LEU A 246 3.24 5.27 15.64
N GLU A 247 4.06 4.88 16.61
CA GLU A 247 3.62 4.67 18.01
C GLU A 247 2.98 5.93 18.62
N LEU A 248 3.55 7.11 18.34
CA LEU A 248 3.00 8.39 18.81
C LEU A 248 1.60 8.65 18.25
N ILE A 249 1.39 8.37 16.97
CA ILE A 249 0.08 8.51 16.31
C ILE A 249 -0.91 7.50 16.88
N MET A 250 -0.54 6.23 17.02
CA MET A 250 -1.43 5.18 17.56
C MET A 250 -1.85 5.52 19.00
N LYS A 251 -0.92 5.96 19.85
CA LYS A 251 -1.22 6.44 21.21
C LYS A 251 -2.20 7.62 21.19
N LYS A 252 -2.03 8.58 20.28
CA LYS A 252 -2.94 9.72 20.15
C LYS A 252 -4.35 9.32 19.70
N LEU A 253 -4.47 8.23 18.95
CA LEU A 253 -5.74 7.66 18.51
C LEU A 253 -6.39 6.75 19.57
N GLY A 254 -5.72 6.51 20.71
CA GLY A 254 -6.20 5.59 21.74
C GLY A 254 -6.11 4.12 21.34
N ILE A 255 -5.26 3.78 20.36
CA ILE A 255 -5.05 2.41 19.90
C ILE A 255 -3.89 1.81 20.72
N PRO A 256 -4.13 0.80 21.57
CA PRO A 256 -3.11 0.21 22.41
C PRO A 256 -2.11 -0.61 21.60
N LYS A 257 -0.88 -0.79 22.13
CA LYS A 257 0.26 -1.36 21.40
C LYS A 257 0.01 -2.79 20.93
N GLU A 258 -0.71 -3.56 21.66
CA GLU A 258 -1.09 -4.94 21.33
C GLU A 258 -2.11 -5.06 20.20
N LYS A 259 -2.78 -3.95 19.83
CA LYS A 259 -3.78 -3.89 18.77
C LYS A 259 -3.29 -3.34 17.44
N TYR A 260 -2.00 -3.07 17.27
CA TYR A 260 -1.47 -2.68 15.96
C TYR A 260 -0.13 -3.33 15.65
N ILE A 261 0.15 -3.46 14.35
CA ILE A 261 1.41 -4.02 13.85
C ILE A 261 2.37 -2.87 13.48
N ASP A 262 3.55 -2.87 14.08
CA ASP A 262 4.65 -1.97 13.75
C ASP A 262 5.86 -2.81 13.32
N ILE A 263 6.24 -2.70 12.06
CA ILE A 263 7.40 -3.36 11.45
C ILE A 263 8.32 -2.36 10.76
N VAL A 264 8.14 -1.06 11.02
CA VAL A 264 8.92 0.01 10.38
C VAL A 264 10.42 -0.10 10.69
N GLN A 265 10.77 -0.65 11.85
CA GLN A 265 12.17 -0.84 12.24
C GLN A 265 12.84 -1.90 11.38
N ASP A 266 12.13 -2.98 11.07
CA ASP A 266 12.66 -4.15 10.36
C ASP A 266 12.63 -3.96 8.84
N TYR A 267 11.52 -3.39 8.31
CA TYR A 267 11.27 -3.34 6.87
C TYR A 267 11.28 -1.92 6.28
N GLY A 268 11.19 -0.88 7.12
CA GLY A 268 11.10 0.50 6.65
C GLY A 268 9.74 0.86 6.03
N ASN A 269 9.74 1.97 5.30
CA ASN A 269 8.58 2.44 4.55
C ASN A 269 8.69 1.99 3.08
N MET A 270 7.85 1.07 2.66
CA MET A 270 7.73 0.59 1.29
C MET A 270 6.56 1.26 0.54
N VAL A 271 6.25 2.51 0.87
CA VAL A 271 5.20 3.32 0.24
C VAL A 271 3.85 2.57 0.20
N SER A 272 3.28 2.32 -0.98
CA SER A 272 1.99 1.63 -1.16
C SER A 272 2.02 0.14 -0.76
N VAL A 273 3.20 -0.47 -0.76
CA VAL A 273 3.41 -1.87 -0.35
C VAL A 273 3.29 -2.05 1.15
N SER A 274 3.55 -1.02 1.96
CA SER A 274 3.63 -1.14 3.43
C SER A 274 2.39 -1.77 4.06
N VAL A 275 1.18 -1.34 3.68
CA VAL A 275 -0.06 -1.87 4.27
C VAL A 275 -0.30 -3.32 3.88
N PRO A 276 -0.36 -3.70 2.58
CA PRO A 276 -0.61 -5.08 2.20
C PRO A 276 0.52 -6.02 2.67
N PHE A 277 1.77 -5.58 2.65
CA PHE A 277 2.89 -6.36 3.17
C PHE A 277 2.76 -6.64 4.67
N THR A 278 2.46 -5.62 5.47
CA THR A 278 2.23 -5.78 6.92
C THR A 278 1.05 -6.71 7.19
N PHE A 279 -0.01 -6.62 6.39
CA PHE A 279 -1.15 -7.52 6.48
C PHE A 279 -0.77 -8.97 6.19
N CYS A 280 -0.01 -9.24 5.12
CA CYS A 280 0.50 -10.58 4.83
C CYS A 280 1.38 -11.12 5.95
N LYS A 281 2.30 -10.30 6.50
CA LYS A 281 3.13 -10.70 7.64
C LYS A 281 2.31 -10.99 8.91
N ALA A 282 1.21 -10.28 9.12
CA ALA A 282 0.29 -10.54 10.22
C ALA A 282 -0.45 -11.88 10.05
N LEU A 283 -0.87 -12.23 8.82
CA LEU A 283 -1.48 -13.52 8.48
C LEU A 283 -0.46 -14.67 8.67
N GLU A 284 0.74 -14.53 8.12
CA GLU A 284 1.83 -15.52 8.25
C GLU A 284 2.21 -15.80 9.71
N ALA A 285 2.22 -14.77 10.55
CA ALA A 285 2.55 -14.86 11.97
C ALA A 285 1.35 -15.30 12.85
N GLY A 286 0.17 -15.54 12.29
CA GLY A 286 -1.05 -15.87 13.03
C GLY A 286 -1.56 -14.75 13.96
N LYS A 287 -1.08 -13.51 13.76
CA LYS A 287 -1.56 -12.32 14.47
C LYS A 287 -2.91 -11.82 13.95
N VAL A 288 -3.24 -12.20 12.74
CA VAL A 288 -4.56 -12.03 12.12
C VAL A 288 -5.02 -13.40 11.68
N LYS A 289 -6.23 -13.77 12.04
CA LYS A 289 -6.81 -15.09 11.77
C LYS A 289 -8.27 -14.98 11.37
N GLU A 290 -8.83 -16.09 10.92
CA GLU A 290 -10.25 -16.19 10.58
C GLU A 290 -11.14 -15.76 11.75
N GLY A 291 -12.10 -14.93 11.45
CA GLY A 291 -13.04 -14.36 12.42
C GLY A 291 -12.58 -13.03 13.02
N ASP A 292 -11.35 -12.58 12.80
CA ASP A 292 -10.90 -11.28 13.29
C ASP A 292 -11.53 -10.12 12.52
N THR A 293 -11.75 -9.00 13.21
CA THR A 293 -12.13 -7.71 12.62
C THR A 293 -10.90 -6.81 12.63
N ILE A 294 -10.43 -6.43 11.45
CA ILE A 294 -9.19 -5.64 11.32
C ILE A 294 -9.45 -4.28 10.66
N ILE A 295 -8.56 -3.32 10.90
CA ILE A 295 -8.53 -2.06 10.17
C ILE A 295 -7.25 -2.01 9.34
N LEU A 296 -7.37 -1.92 8.02
CA LEU A 296 -6.28 -1.49 7.15
C LEU A 296 -6.36 0.03 7.03
N THR A 297 -5.31 0.76 7.38
CA THR A 297 -5.35 2.23 7.41
C THR A 297 -4.02 2.88 7.10
N GLY A 298 -4.06 4.13 6.66
CA GLY A 298 -2.86 4.90 6.41
C GLY A 298 -3.12 6.36 6.05
N THR A 299 -2.04 7.11 6.03
CA THR A 299 -1.98 8.43 5.40
C THR A 299 -1.09 8.38 4.17
N ALA A 300 -1.37 9.24 3.22
CA ALA A 300 -0.65 9.38 1.96
C ALA A 300 -0.38 10.84 1.66
N ALA A 301 0.54 11.11 0.74
CA ALA A 301 0.71 12.45 0.19
C ALA A 301 -0.63 13.02 -0.26
N GLY A 302 -0.85 14.34 0.01
CA GLY A 302 -2.11 14.95 -0.36
C GLY A 302 -2.71 15.97 0.64
N LEU A 303 -2.73 15.89 1.97
CA LEU A 303 -2.72 14.70 2.80
C LEU A 303 -4.01 13.90 2.61
N THR A 304 -3.91 12.64 2.31
CA THR A 304 -5.08 11.74 2.27
C THR A 304 -4.99 10.73 3.41
N ALA A 305 -6.12 10.44 4.07
CA ALA A 305 -6.25 9.30 4.98
C ALA A 305 -7.27 8.32 4.43
N ASN A 306 -7.00 7.05 4.62
CA ASN A 306 -7.84 5.97 4.14
C ASN A 306 -7.93 4.86 5.18
N ALA A 307 -9.11 4.25 5.33
CA ALA A 307 -9.32 3.11 6.21
C ALA A 307 -10.40 2.17 5.64
N VAL A 308 -10.15 0.88 5.77
CA VAL A 308 -11.11 -0.19 5.50
C VAL A 308 -11.20 -1.08 6.73
N ILE A 309 -12.41 -1.28 7.25
CA ILE A 309 -12.71 -2.28 8.28
C ILE A 309 -13.10 -3.58 7.58
N LEU A 310 -12.30 -4.62 7.79
CA LEU A 310 -12.42 -5.91 7.13
C LEU A 310 -12.64 -7.02 8.17
N LYS A 311 -13.63 -7.86 7.94
CA LYS A 311 -13.86 -9.13 8.67
C LYS A 311 -13.21 -10.27 7.89
N ILE A 312 -12.26 -10.96 8.52
CA ILE A 312 -11.47 -12.06 7.93
C ILE A 312 -12.28 -13.38 7.92
#